data_489abc01a89ffebe6ac0e796511b6673
#
_entry.id   489abc01a89ffebe6ac0e796511b6673
#
_cell.length_a   1.000
_cell.length_b   1.000
_cell.length_c   1.000
_cell.angle_alpha   90.00
_cell.angle_beta   90.00
_cell.angle_gamma   90.00
#
_symmetry.space_group_name_H-M   'P 1'
#
loop_
_entity.id
_entity.type
_entity.pdbx_description
1 polymer ?
#
loop_
_entity_poly.entity_id
_entity_poly.type
_entity_poly.pdbx_seq_one_letter_code
_entity_poly.pdbx_strand_id
1 'polypeptide(L)'
;ENMKMKKIKLLLLLLGVFILSGCNITKDSMEDIEIYTTIYPIKYLITSLYGDHAEVNSIYPAGVDTNEFKLSDKKLKEYSNTDLFVFNSLDRERDFAVKMINYNKNLKVIDVSMGMNYDNNIAELWLNPYNYLMMAQNTKNGLLEYISNPYLISNDEGTGIENKYEELKYNISRLDADMKEAISLAPYKTV
;
A
#
# COMPACT_ATOMS: atom_id res chain seq x y z
N GLU A 1 0.09 -60.89 -25.02
CA GLU A 1 0.95 -59.70 -25.28
C GLU A 1 0.15 -58.37 -25.40
N ASN A 2 -0.97 -58.42 -26.12
CA ASN A 2 -1.88 -57.26 -26.28
C ASN A 2 -2.50 -56.69 -25.01
N MET A 3 -2.71 -57.53 -24.00
CA MET A 3 -3.36 -57.12 -22.73
C MET A 3 -2.38 -56.34 -21.82
N LYS A 4 -1.10 -56.67 -21.85
CA LYS A 4 -0.06 -55.94 -21.10
C LYS A 4 0.18 -54.55 -21.72
N MET A 5 0.20 -54.42 -23.04
CA MET A 5 0.32 -53.13 -23.74
C MET A 5 -0.88 -52.21 -23.51
N LYS A 6 -2.10 -52.73 -23.44
CA LYS A 6 -3.31 -51.97 -23.13
C LYS A 6 -3.26 -51.41 -21.68
N LYS A 7 -2.79 -52.20 -20.71
CA LYS A 7 -2.62 -51.76 -19.32
C LYS A 7 -1.54 -50.70 -19.17
N ILE A 8 -0.44 -50.80 -19.90
CA ILE A 8 0.63 -49.78 -19.89
C ILE A 8 0.13 -48.48 -20.54
N LYS A 9 -0.60 -48.53 -21.65
CA LYS A 9 -1.21 -47.34 -22.27
C LYS A 9 -2.23 -46.67 -21.35
N LEU A 10 -3.03 -47.43 -20.64
CA LEU A 10 -4.01 -46.93 -19.68
C LEU A 10 -3.29 -46.28 -18.46
N LEU A 11 -2.20 -46.88 -17.99
CA LEU A 11 -1.39 -46.34 -16.90
C LEU A 11 -0.71 -45.03 -17.28
N LEU A 12 -0.17 -44.93 -18.51
CA LEU A 12 0.42 -43.69 -19.06
C LEU A 12 -0.63 -42.60 -19.27
N LEU A 13 -1.85 -42.95 -19.66
CA LEU A 13 -2.96 -42.03 -19.80
C LEU A 13 -3.41 -41.48 -18.43
N LEU A 14 -3.50 -42.34 -17.41
CA LEU A 14 -3.77 -41.94 -16.01
C LEU A 14 -2.66 -41.05 -15.44
N LEU A 15 -1.39 -41.38 -15.72
CA LEU A 15 -0.26 -40.54 -15.28
C LEU A 15 -0.26 -39.15 -15.96
N GLY A 16 -0.68 -39.08 -17.24
CA GLY A 16 -0.83 -37.83 -17.97
C GLY A 16 -1.93 -36.92 -17.40
N VAL A 17 -3.00 -37.48 -16.86
CA VAL A 17 -4.10 -36.72 -16.23
C VAL A 17 -3.63 -36.08 -14.89
N PHE A 18 -2.75 -36.74 -14.14
CA PHE A 18 -2.19 -36.19 -12.90
C PHE A 18 -1.23 -35.01 -13.13
N ILE A 19 -0.56 -34.93 -14.29
CA ILE A 19 0.35 -33.85 -14.62
C ILE A 19 -0.44 -32.58 -15.06
N LEU A 20 -1.68 -32.73 -15.50
CA LEU A 20 -2.57 -31.62 -15.89
C LEU A 20 -3.33 -31.01 -14.72
N SER A 21 -3.17 -31.52 -13.49
CA SER A 21 -3.59 -30.83 -12.27
C SER A 21 -2.63 -29.66 -12.06
N GLY A 22 -2.67 -28.68 -12.99
CA GLY A 22 -1.95 -27.43 -12.88
C GLY A 22 -2.26 -26.82 -11.52
N CYS A 23 -1.22 -26.40 -10.81
CA CYS A 23 -1.38 -25.52 -9.67
C CYS A 23 -2.32 -24.40 -10.11
N ASN A 24 -3.54 -24.39 -9.60
CA ASN A 24 -4.34 -23.20 -9.55
C ASN A 24 -3.55 -22.26 -8.62
N ILE A 25 -2.69 -21.44 -9.20
CA ILE A 25 -2.11 -20.30 -8.51
C ILE A 25 -3.32 -19.41 -8.24
N THR A 26 -3.88 -19.52 -7.05
CA THR A 26 -4.93 -18.62 -6.60
C THR A 26 -4.28 -17.26 -6.50
N LYS A 27 -4.73 -16.32 -7.33
CA LYS A 27 -4.32 -14.92 -7.29
C LYS A 27 -4.52 -14.40 -5.86
N ASP A 28 -3.52 -13.73 -5.30
CA ASP A 28 -3.66 -13.05 -4.01
C ASP A 28 -4.74 -11.97 -4.12
N SER A 29 -5.54 -11.80 -3.08
CA SER A 29 -6.57 -10.74 -3.03
C SER A 29 -5.98 -9.34 -3.07
N MET A 30 -4.67 -9.21 -2.98
CA MET A 30 -3.91 -7.97 -3.05
C MET A 30 -3.19 -7.76 -4.39
N GLU A 31 -3.35 -8.65 -5.36
CA GLU A 31 -2.79 -8.46 -6.71
C GLU A 31 -3.74 -7.64 -7.60
N ASP A 32 -3.18 -6.65 -8.33
CA ASP A 32 -3.90 -5.77 -9.26
C ASP A 32 -5.13 -5.10 -8.61
N ILE A 33 -4.96 -4.57 -7.42
CA ILE A 33 -6.01 -3.92 -6.65
C ILE A 33 -6.11 -2.43 -6.96
N GLU A 34 -7.29 -1.84 -6.68
CA GLU A 34 -7.48 -0.41 -6.63
C GLU A 34 -7.33 0.10 -5.19
N ILE A 35 -6.50 1.14 -5.02
CA ILE A 35 -6.26 1.79 -3.73
C ILE A 35 -6.69 3.25 -3.83
N TYR A 36 -7.56 3.70 -2.92
CA TYR A 36 -7.75 5.11 -2.68
C TYR A 36 -6.94 5.56 -1.47
N THR A 37 -6.39 6.75 -1.59
CA THR A 37 -5.68 7.44 -0.51
C THR A 37 -6.12 8.90 -0.45
N THR A 38 -5.50 9.67 0.41
CA THR A 38 -5.88 11.04 0.70
C THR A 38 -4.89 12.04 0.07
N ILE A 39 -4.04 12.67 0.85
CA ILE A 39 -3.09 13.68 0.41
C ILE A 39 -1.90 13.07 -0.34
N TYR A 40 -1.21 13.92 -1.11
CA TYR A 40 -0.07 13.50 -1.94
C TYR A 40 1.04 12.77 -1.15
N PRO A 41 1.46 13.20 0.05
CA PRO A 41 2.50 12.47 0.79
C PRO A 41 2.11 11.03 1.11
N ILE A 42 0.83 10.76 1.42
CA ILE A 42 0.33 9.40 1.66
C ILE A 42 0.24 8.63 0.34
N LYS A 43 -0.25 9.28 -0.74
CA LYS A 43 -0.24 8.68 -2.07
C LYS A 43 1.17 8.27 -2.48
N TYR A 44 2.18 9.11 -2.23
CA TYR A 44 3.57 8.80 -2.54
C TYR A 44 4.05 7.55 -1.78
N LEU A 45 3.75 7.43 -0.48
CA LEU A 45 4.13 6.25 0.30
C LEU A 45 3.57 4.96 -0.30
N ILE A 46 2.27 4.92 -0.52
CA ILE A 46 1.62 3.70 -1.02
C ILE A 46 2.04 3.38 -2.46
N THR A 47 2.21 4.39 -3.31
CA THR A 47 2.71 4.20 -4.67
C THR A 47 4.15 3.68 -4.67
N SER A 48 5.01 4.22 -3.80
CA SER A 48 6.40 3.77 -3.69
C SER A 48 6.51 2.34 -3.17
N LEU A 49 5.63 1.94 -2.24
CA LEU A 49 5.68 0.60 -1.64
C LEU A 49 4.95 -0.46 -2.47
N TYR A 50 3.88 -0.09 -3.18
CA TYR A 50 2.95 -1.05 -3.78
C TYR A 50 2.43 -0.69 -5.18
N GLY A 51 2.94 0.38 -5.78
CA GLY A 51 2.49 0.85 -7.10
C GLY A 51 2.71 -0.13 -8.24
N ASP A 52 3.63 -1.09 -8.08
CA ASP A 52 3.86 -2.16 -9.07
C ASP A 52 2.73 -3.21 -9.08
N HIS A 53 1.88 -3.24 -8.04
CA HIS A 53 0.82 -4.24 -7.83
C HIS A 53 -0.58 -3.64 -7.67
N ALA A 54 -0.70 -2.30 -7.79
CA ALA A 54 -1.95 -1.60 -7.54
C ALA A 54 -2.10 -0.32 -8.35
N GLU A 55 -3.33 0.05 -8.68
CA GLU A 55 -3.67 1.39 -9.14
C GLU A 55 -3.95 2.29 -7.94
N VAL A 56 -3.17 3.38 -7.77
CA VAL A 56 -3.28 4.27 -6.60
C VAL A 56 -3.90 5.60 -6.97
N ASN A 57 -5.06 5.88 -6.42
CA ASN A 57 -5.85 7.08 -6.65
C ASN A 57 -5.98 7.93 -5.38
N SER A 58 -6.24 9.23 -5.52
CA SER A 58 -6.53 10.14 -4.40
C SER A 58 -8.01 10.50 -4.37
N ILE A 59 -8.60 10.56 -3.16
CA ILE A 59 -9.94 11.10 -2.96
C ILE A 59 -9.99 12.63 -3.12
N TYR A 60 -8.83 13.30 -3.00
CA TYR A 60 -8.71 14.73 -3.22
C TYR A 60 -8.29 15.02 -4.66
N PRO A 61 -9.02 15.89 -5.38
CA PRO A 61 -8.57 16.42 -6.65
C PRO A 61 -7.24 17.21 -6.50
N ALA A 62 -6.46 17.26 -7.57
CA ALA A 62 -5.23 18.03 -7.56
C ALA A 62 -5.50 19.53 -7.30
N GLY A 63 -4.67 20.14 -6.45
CA GLY A 63 -4.69 21.57 -6.20
C GLY A 63 -5.81 22.09 -5.28
N VAL A 64 -6.59 21.20 -4.66
CA VAL A 64 -7.60 21.63 -3.68
C VAL A 64 -6.98 21.88 -2.30
N ASP A 65 -7.55 22.86 -1.57
CA ASP A 65 -7.30 22.98 -0.14
C ASP A 65 -8.05 21.85 0.58
N THR A 66 -7.30 20.93 1.16
CA THR A 66 -7.87 19.74 1.84
C THR A 66 -8.67 20.12 3.09
N ASN A 67 -8.38 21.28 3.72
CA ASN A 67 -9.13 21.75 4.89
C ASN A 67 -10.50 22.29 4.52
N GLU A 68 -10.63 22.88 3.33
CA GLU A 68 -11.89 23.45 2.84
C GLU A 68 -12.70 22.49 1.97
N PHE A 69 -12.02 21.50 1.36
CA PHE A 69 -12.66 20.57 0.45
C PHE A 69 -13.70 19.69 1.15
N LYS A 70 -14.93 19.73 0.63
CA LYS A 70 -16.04 18.94 1.14
C LYS A 70 -16.29 17.72 0.25
N LEU A 71 -16.00 16.57 0.80
CA LEU A 71 -16.31 15.30 0.15
C LEU A 71 -17.76 14.91 0.47
N SER A 72 -18.60 14.76 -0.58
CA SER A 72 -19.99 14.37 -0.40
C SER A 72 -20.13 12.90 0.01
N ASP A 73 -21.21 12.57 0.73
CA ASP A 73 -21.50 11.18 1.12
C ASP A 73 -21.66 10.26 -0.11
N LYS A 74 -22.18 10.80 -1.23
CA LYS A 74 -22.25 10.06 -2.50
C LYS A 74 -20.86 9.65 -2.99
N LYS A 75 -19.88 10.56 -2.93
CA LYS A 75 -18.48 10.27 -3.32
C LYS A 75 -17.81 9.32 -2.35
N LEU A 76 -18.01 9.48 -1.05
CA LEU A 76 -17.49 8.53 -0.06
C LEU A 76 -18.03 7.12 -0.27
N LYS A 77 -19.31 6.99 -0.59
CA LYS A 77 -19.92 5.70 -0.95
C LYS A 77 -19.32 5.12 -2.23
N GLU A 78 -19.04 5.94 -3.23
CA GLU A 78 -18.38 5.53 -4.48
C GLU A 78 -16.97 5.01 -4.18
N TYR A 79 -16.15 5.77 -3.46
CA TYR A 79 -14.78 5.40 -3.08
C TYR A 79 -14.72 4.18 -2.12
N SER A 80 -15.78 3.92 -1.35
CA SER A 80 -15.82 2.75 -0.47
C SER A 80 -15.85 1.41 -1.21
N ASN A 81 -16.09 1.42 -2.53
CA ASN A 81 -16.05 0.20 -3.35
C ASN A 81 -14.64 -0.20 -3.79
N THR A 82 -13.63 0.57 -3.42
CA THR A 82 -12.22 0.23 -3.63
C THR A 82 -11.79 -0.99 -2.79
N ASP A 83 -10.65 -1.59 -3.13
CA ASP A 83 -10.10 -2.74 -2.39
C ASP A 83 -9.44 -2.31 -1.08
N LEU A 84 -8.77 -1.16 -1.07
CA LEU A 84 -8.02 -0.64 0.07
C LEU A 84 -8.12 0.89 0.16
N PHE A 85 -8.30 1.40 1.37
CA PHE A 85 -8.22 2.83 1.69
C PHE A 85 -7.09 3.12 2.65
N VAL A 86 -6.18 4.04 2.29
CA VAL A 86 -5.02 4.43 3.09
C VAL A 86 -5.15 5.89 3.51
N PHE A 87 -5.11 6.15 4.82
CA PHE A 87 -5.44 7.46 5.38
C PHE A 87 -4.65 7.77 6.66
N ASN A 88 -4.74 9.02 7.12
CA ASN A 88 -4.19 9.48 8.39
C ASN A 88 -5.34 9.67 9.41
N SER A 89 -5.38 8.84 10.46
CA SER A 89 -6.46 8.90 11.46
C SER A 89 -6.35 10.08 12.42
N LEU A 90 -5.24 10.75 12.43
CA LEU A 90 -5.01 11.92 13.30
C LEU A 90 -5.61 13.21 12.70
N ASP A 91 -6.19 13.15 11.51
CA ASP A 91 -6.89 14.24 10.85
C ASP A 91 -8.36 13.84 10.57
N ARG A 92 -9.13 14.77 9.97
CA ARG A 92 -10.52 14.57 9.50
C ARG A 92 -10.72 13.33 8.62
N GLU A 93 -9.65 12.80 8.05
CA GLU A 93 -9.66 11.60 7.22
C GLU A 93 -10.17 10.36 7.96
N ARG A 94 -10.04 10.32 9.28
CA ARG A 94 -10.66 9.30 10.12
C ARG A 94 -12.18 9.22 9.92
N ASP A 95 -12.85 10.37 9.82
CA ASP A 95 -14.30 10.39 9.60
C ASP A 95 -14.68 9.85 8.22
N PHE A 96 -13.85 10.09 7.21
CA PHE A 96 -14.03 9.48 5.89
C PHE A 96 -13.89 7.96 5.95
N ALA A 97 -12.84 7.45 6.60
CA ALA A 97 -12.63 6.02 6.76
C ALA A 97 -13.82 5.35 7.49
N VAL A 98 -14.31 5.94 8.58
CA VAL A 98 -15.48 5.44 9.32
C VAL A 98 -16.72 5.37 8.43
N LYS A 99 -17.00 6.42 7.64
CA LYS A 99 -18.13 6.43 6.71
C LYS A 99 -17.96 5.38 5.60
N MET A 100 -16.77 5.28 5.00
CA MET A 100 -16.49 4.30 3.96
C MET A 100 -16.65 2.86 4.45
N ILE A 101 -16.15 2.53 5.65
CA ILE A 101 -16.36 1.22 6.29
C ILE A 101 -17.84 0.97 6.58
N ASN A 102 -18.62 1.99 6.90
CA ASN A 102 -20.07 1.85 7.10
C ASN A 102 -20.80 1.54 5.79
N TYR A 103 -20.32 2.05 4.66
CA TYR A 103 -20.87 1.70 3.35
C TYR A 103 -20.40 0.34 2.85
N ASN A 104 -19.13 -0.02 3.10
CA ASN A 104 -18.54 -1.30 2.70
C ASN A 104 -17.80 -1.93 3.88
N LYS A 105 -18.40 -2.95 4.51
CA LYS A 105 -17.83 -3.65 5.67
C LYS A 105 -16.61 -4.51 5.32
N ASN A 106 -16.37 -4.78 4.04
CA ASN A 106 -15.24 -5.57 3.55
C ASN A 106 -14.07 -4.69 3.11
N LEU A 107 -14.20 -3.36 3.16
CA LEU A 107 -13.14 -2.43 2.82
C LEU A 107 -11.93 -2.66 3.71
N LYS A 108 -10.78 -2.94 3.11
CA LYS A 108 -9.49 -2.95 3.81
C LYS A 108 -9.05 -1.51 4.08
N VAL A 109 -8.45 -1.27 5.24
CA VAL A 109 -7.97 0.07 5.60
C VAL A 109 -6.59 0.02 6.21
N ILE A 110 -5.78 1.05 5.96
CA ILE A 110 -4.48 1.26 6.58
C ILE A 110 -4.44 2.69 7.14
N ASP A 111 -4.20 2.80 8.44
CA ASP A 111 -3.89 4.06 9.11
C ASP A 111 -2.38 4.26 9.17
N VAL A 112 -1.88 5.22 8.38
CA VAL A 112 -0.44 5.52 8.33
C VAL A 112 0.09 6.16 9.61
N SER A 113 -0.79 6.69 10.47
CA SER A 113 -0.45 7.36 11.73
C SER A 113 -0.60 6.48 12.97
N MET A 114 -0.82 5.17 12.79
CA MET A 114 -1.04 4.25 13.91
C MET A 114 0.10 4.33 14.93
N GLY A 115 -0.25 4.53 16.20
CA GLY A 115 0.72 4.63 17.31
C GLY A 115 1.53 5.93 17.35
N MET A 116 1.25 6.88 16.45
CA MET A 116 1.87 8.20 16.48
C MET A 116 1.04 9.15 17.33
N ASN A 117 1.72 10.07 18.02
CA ASN A 117 1.08 11.12 18.82
C ASN A 117 1.33 12.47 18.17
N TYR A 118 0.32 13.35 18.22
CA TYR A 118 0.50 14.76 17.95
C TYR A 118 0.71 15.51 19.26
N ASP A 119 1.77 16.30 19.32
CA ASP A 119 1.80 17.48 20.16
C ASP A 119 1.29 18.65 19.32
N ASN A 120 0.04 19.05 19.60
CA ASN A 120 -0.58 20.32 19.17
C ASN A 120 -0.37 20.76 17.72
N ASN A 121 -1.36 20.55 16.87
CA ASN A 121 -1.61 21.26 15.60
C ASN A 121 -0.67 21.04 14.43
N ILE A 122 0.12 19.98 14.37
CA ILE A 122 0.91 19.69 13.16
C ILE A 122 0.16 18.67 12.32
N ALA A 123 -0.76 19.14 11.48
CA ALA A 123 -1.43 18.31 10.47
C ALA A 123 -0.44 17.71 9.45
N GLU A 124 0.78 18.21 9.40
CA GLU A 124 1.80 17.92 8.39
C GLU A 124 2.92 17.03 8.93
N LEU A 125 2.56 15.84 9.47
CA LEU A 125 3.52 14.87 10.01
C LEU A 125 4.65 14.53 9.05
N TRP A 126 4.35 14.49 7.75
CA TRP A 126 5.30 14.14 6.69
C TRP A 126 6.43 15.15 6.49
N LEU A 127 6.32 16.36 7.02
CA LEU A 127 7.40 17.34 6.96
C LEU A 127 8.59 16.98 7.86
N ASN A 128 8.37 16.15 8.86
CA ASN A 128 9.45 15.59 9.65
C ASN A 128 9.88 14.23 9.07
N PRO A 129 11.12 14.07 8.59
CA PRO A 129 11.59 12.82 7.98
C PRO A 129 11.45 11.59 8.88
N TYR A 130 11.64 11.75 10.19
CA TYR A 130 11.44 10.66 11.16
C TYR A 130 9.99 10.21 11.22
N ASN A 131 9.06 11.16 11.32
CA ASN A 131 7.62 10.85 11.29
C ASN A 131 7.22 10.20 9.96
N TYR A 132 7.80 10.68 8.85
CA TYR A 132 7.51 10.12 7.54
C TYR A 132 8.01 8.69 7.37
N LEU A 133 9.17 8.36 7.96
CA LEU A 133 9.64 6.96 8.07
C LEU A 133 8.70 6.09 8.90
N MET A 134 8.15 6.61 10.00
CA MET A 134 7.14 5.87 10.79
C MET A 134 5.86 5.64 9.98
N MET A 135 5.40 6.64 9.22
CA MET A 135 4.25 6.48 8.32
C MET A 135 4.54 5.42 7.25
N ALA A 136 5.73 5.41 6.67
CA ALA A 136 6.16 4.39 5.71
C ALA A 136 6.15 2.99 6.32
N GLN A 137 6.65 2.84 7.54
CA GLN A 137 6.64 1.58 8.26
C GLN A 137 5.22 1.10 8.58
N ASN A 138 4.34 2.00 9.02
CA ASN A 138 2.94 1.69 9.28
C ASN A 138 2.22 1.25 7.99
N THR A 139 2.51 1.91 6.87
CA THR A 139 1.96 1.54 5.56
C THR A 139 2.43 0.14 5.16
N LYS A 140 3.74 -0.15 5.28
CA LYS A 140 4.30 -1.48 5.02
C LYS A 140 3.63 -2.54 5.89
N ASN A 141 3.58 -2.33 7.20
CA ASN A 141 3.00 -3.28 8.13
C ASN A 141 1.52 -3.55 7.83
N GLY A 142 0.75 -2.48 7.53
CA GLY A 142 -0.65 -2.62 7.16
C GLY A 142 -0.86 -3.41 5.86
N LEU A 143 0.00 -3.23 4.85
CA LEU A 143 -0.03 -4.04 3.63
C LEU A 143 0.23 -5.52 3.93
N LEU A 144 1.24 -5.81 4.77
CA LEU A 144 1.61 -7.18 5.14
C LEU A 144 0.51 -7.95 5.88
N GLU A 145 -0.41 -7.26 6.55
CA GLU A 145 -1.57 -7.89 7.21
C GLU A 145 -2.57 -8.50 6.21
N TYR A 146 -2.60 -7.99 4.98
CA TYR A 146 -3.56 -8.41 3.95
C TYR A 146 -2.97 -9.36 2.90
N ILE A 147 -1.65 -9.51 2.86
CA ILE A 147 -0.95 -10.27 1.82
C ILE A 147 -0.64 -11.69 2.31
N SER A 148 -0.93 -12.67 1.46
CA SER A 148 -0.59 -14.08 1.68
C SER A 148 0.48 -14.60 0.73
N ASN A 149 0.69 -13.96 -0.42
CA ASN A 149 1.67 -14.38 -1.42
C ASN A 149 3.07 -13.86 -1.07
N PRO A 150 4.05 -14.74 -0.76
CA PRO A 150 5.42 -14.33 -0.42
C PRO A 150 6.12 -13.51 -1.51
N TYR A 151 5.75 -13.69 -2.79
CA TYR A 151 6.31 -12.94 -3.90
C TYR A 151 6.01 -11.44 -3.82
N LEU A 152 4.81 -11.06 -3.32
CA LEU A 152 4.43 -9.65 -3.09
C LEU A 152 5.17 -9.06 -1.89
N ILE A 153 5.67 -9.89 -0.98
CA ILE A 153 6.42 -9.45 0.21
C ILE A 153 7.86 -9.15 -0.16
N SER A 154 8.55 -10.12 -0.80
CA SER A 154 9.94 -9.96 -1.23
C SER A 154 10.21 -10.86 -2.43
N ASN A 155 10.94 -10.34 -3.43
CA ASN A 155 11.30 -11.09 -4.63
C ASN A 155 12.62 -10.57 -5.22
N ASP A 156 13.23 -11.37 -6.09
CA ASP A 156 14.51 -11.03 -6.74
C ASP A 156 14.37 -9.90 -7.79
N GLU A 157 13.15 -9.61 -8.23
CA GLU A 157 12.88 -8.51 -9.18
C GLU A 157 12.83 -7.14 -8.48
N GLY A 158 12.85 -7.11 -7.15
CA GLY A 158 12.83 -5.89 -6.36
C GLY A 158 11.47 -5.19 -6.29
N THR A 159 10.38 -5.85 -6.71
CA THR A 159 9.02 -5.30 -6.70
C THR A 159 8.26 -5.62 -5.41
N GLY A 160 8.78 -6.51 -4.58
CA GLY A 160 8.19 -6.85 -3.28
C GLY A 160 8.23 -5.69 -2.27
N ILE A 161 7.28 -5.65 -1.35
CA ILE A 161 7.12 -4.57 -0.37
C ILE A 161 8.38 -4.35 0.48
N GLU A 162 9.04 -5.43 0.92
CA GLU A 162 10.27 -5.31 1.72
C GLU A 162 11.41 -4.68 0.92
N ASN A 163 11.55 -5.01 -0.36
CA ASN A 163 12.53 -4.42 -1.26
C ASN A 163 12.25 -2.91 -1.42
N LYS A 164 11.00 -2.55 -1.71
CA LYS A 164 10.55 -1.16 -1.90
C LYS A 164 10.65 -0.35 -0.61
N TYR A 165 10.38 -0.96 0.55
CA TYR A 165 10.52 -0.27 1.84
C TYR A 165 11.97 0.08 2.15
N GLU A 166 12.93 -0.82 1.90
CA GLU A 166 14.35 -0.52 2.12
C GLU A 166 14.84 0.61 1.19
N GLU A 167 14.39 0.63 -0.07
CA GLU A 167 14.67 1.72 -1.01
C GLU A 167 14.09 3.05 -0.52
N LEU A 168 12.82 3.06 -0.12
CA LEU A 168 12.13 4.25 0.37
C LEU A 168 12.79 4.78 1.65
N LYS A 169 13.13 3.91 2.58
CA LYS A 169 13.84 4.24 3.82
C LYS A 169 15.20 4.89 3.54
N TYR A 170 15.95 4.34 2.60
CA TYR A 170 17.23 4.92 2.17
C TYR A 170 17.04 6.32 1.60
N ASN A 171 16.06 6.50 0.71
CA ASN A 171 15.79 7.79 0.06
C ASN A 171 15.36 8.87 1.06
N ILE A 172 14.48 8.54 2.01
CA ILE A 172 14.04 9.49 3.06
C ILE A 172 15.22 9.85 3.99
N SER A 173 16.01 8.86 4.38
CA SER A 173 17.17 9.09 5.27
C SER A 173 18.24 9.93 4.60
N ARG A 174 18.46 9.73 3.29
CA ARG A 174 19.36 10.54 2.49
C ARG A 174 18.88 11.98 2.37
N LEU A 175 17.59 12.19 2.09
CA LEU A 175 16.98 13.51 2.04
C LEU A 175 17.15 14.25 3.37
N ASP A 176 16.94 13.60 4.50
CA ASP A 176 17.16 14.20 5.83
C ASP A 176 18.63 14.63 6.03
N ALA A 177 19.58 13.79 5.61
CA ALA A 177 21.00 14.14 5.68
C ALA A 177 21.37 15.33 4.79
N ASP A 178 20.90 15.34 3.54
CA ASP A 178 21.14 16.40 2.57
C ASP A 178 20.53 17.74 3.06
N MET A 179 19.34 17.70 3.66
CA MET A 179 18.69 18.87 4.26
C MET A 179 19.50 19.42 5.44
N LYS A 180 19.97 18.56 6.35
CA LYS A 180 20.80 18.95 7.49
C LYS A 180 22.12 19.59 7.04
N GLU A 181 22.75 19.01 6.02
CA GLU A 181 23.96 19.57 5.43
C GLU A 181 23.70 20.96 4.83
N ALA A 182 22.66 21.09 4.01
CA ALA A 182 22.28 22.38 3.40
C ALA A 182 22.00 23.45 4.46
N ILE A 183 21.29 23.11 5.55
CA ILE A 183 21.03 24.03 6.66
C ILE A 183 22.34 24.44 7.36
N SER A 184 23.27 23.47 7.55
CA SER A 184 24.56 23.75 8.20
C SER A 184 25.44 24.72 7.42
N LEU A 185 25.33 24.67 6.08
CA LEU A 185 26.10 25.53 5.15
C LEU A 185 25.39 26.87 4.83
N ALA A 186 24.13 27.03 5.23
CA ALA A 186 23.36 28.22 4.95
C ALA A 186 23.97 29.45 5.67
N PRO A 187 24.10 30.60 4.98
CA PRO A 187 24.66 31.83 5.56
C PRO A 187 23.74 32.43 6.64
N TYR A 188 22.45 32.12 6.61
CA TYR A 188 21.47 32.59 7.60
C TYR A 188 20.84 31.37 8.26
N LYS A 189 20.88 31.30 9.60
CA LYS A 189 20.36 30.16 10.42
C LYS A 189 18.99 30.44 11.03
N THR A 190 18.30 31.47 10.57
CA THR A 190 16.94 31.80 11.03
C THR A 190 15.98 31.64 9.86
N VAL A 191 14.92 30.87 10.12
CA VAL A 191 13.71 30.79 9.29
C VAL A 191 12.63 31.62 9.94
#